data_5f4cb7d10c316560d4c372104c6782b7
#
_entry.id   5f4cb7d10c316560d4c372104c6782b7
#
_cell.length_a   1.000
_cell.length_b   1.000
_cell.length_c   1.000
_cell.angle_alpha   90.00
_cell.angle_beta   90.00
_cell.angle_gamma   90.00
#
_symmetry.space_group_name_H-M   'P 1'
#
loop_
_entity.id
_entity.type
_entity.pdbx_description
1 polymer ?
#
loop_
_entity_poly.entity_id
_entity_poly.type
_entity_poly.pdbx_seq_one_letter_code
_entity_poly.pdbx_strand_id
1 'polypeptide(L)'
;FFSIKANLSKNIIDASPMLWELRIIKSNAEIAKINHICKITSDAYENLPLLIKEGDSERDISRKLRIDLISRGADSISFLPIVSGEGGVSQIICEPTNRRLKNGDILFIDTGSTYDGYFCDFDRNYSIGKVSDIVNDVYEILWIATQSAIDVAKPGITLSDLWQIMVEKLDKYLPKNYSYGRFGHGMGLQLTEPPSITFDNKMELVSNMVLTIEPSIEFLPGKIMVHEENIVITQSGAELLTTRAPYKIPEIL
;
A
#
# COMPACT_ATOMS: atom_id res chain seq x y z
N PHE A 1 -15.11 23.79 2.04
CA PHE A 1 -14.63 24.85 2.95
C PHE A 1 -14.83 26.25 2.36
N PHE A 2 -14.30 26.56 1.19
CA PHE A 2 -14.45 27.87 0.56
C PHE A 2 -15.91 28.26 0.31
N SER A 3 -16.76 27.34 -0.11
CA SER A 3 -18.20 27.58 -0.30
C SER A 3 -18.92 27.90 1.01
N ILE A 4 -18.58 27.23 2.10
CA ILE A 4 -19.12 27.50 3.44
C ILE A 4 -18.66 28.88 3.93
N LYS A 5 -17.36 29.19 3.79
CA LYS A 5 -16.78 30.46 4.21
C LYS A 5 -17.37 31.65 3.47
N ALA A 6 -17.77 31.50 2.21
CA ALA A 6 -18.42 32.55 1.43
C ALA A 6 -19.84 32.88 1.90
N ASN A 7 -20.52 31.92 2.54
CA ASN A 7 -21.95 32.04 2.91
C ASN A 7 -22.22 32.25 4.40
N LEU A 8 -21.18 32.11 5.26
CA LEU A 8 -21.30 32.27 6.70
C LEU A 8 -20.41 33.42 7.19
N SER A 9 -20.88 34.16 8.20
CA SER A 9 -20.17 35.33 8.74
C SER A 9 -18.90 34.96 9.52
N LYS A 10 -17.94 35.69 9.29
CA LYS A 10 -16.72 36.22 9.97
C LYS A 10 -15.76 35.36 10.78
N ASN A 11 -16.02 34.17 11.28
CA ASN A 11 -15.06 33.45 12.14
C ASN A 11 -15.01 31.94 11.91
N ILE A 12 -14.98 31.49 10.64
CA ILE A 12 -14.81 30.07 10.31
C ILE A 12 -13.32 29.79 10.19
N ILE A 13 -12.83 28.91 11.04
CA ILE A 13 -11.46 28.39 11.03
C ILE A 13 -11.52 26.94 10.49
N ASP A 14 -10.58 26.59 9.62
CA ASP A 14 -10.37 25.19 9.22
C ASP A 14 -9.74 24.42 10.39
N ALA A 15 -10.51 23.51 10.97
CA ALA A 15 -10.03 22.66 12.07
C ALA A 15 -9.37 21.36 11.60
N SER A 16 -9.29 21.12 10.29
CA SER A 16 -8.69 19.91 9.74
C SER A 16 -7.26 19.65 10.24
N PRO A 17 -6.35 20.66 10.27
CA PRO A 17 -5.00 20.44 10.79
C PRO A 17 -4.98 19.91 12.23
N MET A 18 -5.78 20.52 13.11
CA MET A 18 -5.88 20.10 14.52
C MET A 18 -6.42 18.67 14.67
N LEU A 19 -7.42 18.30 13.86
CA LEU A 19 -7.98 16.94 13.86
C LEU A 19 -6.97 15.93 13.33
N TRP A 20 -6.18 16.30 12.32
CA TRP A 20 -5.12 15.42 11.80
C TRP A 20 -4.00 15.22 12.84
N GLU A 21 -3.56 16.25 13.54
CA GLU A 21 -2.57 16.14 14.62
C GLU A 21 -3.00 15.12 15.68
N LEU A 22 -4.27 15.11 16.07
CA LEU A 22 -4.80 14.13 17.03
C LEU A 22 -4.82 12.69 16.48
N ARG A 23 -4.90 12.51 15.16
CA ARG A 23 -5.05 11.21 14.50
C ARG A 23 -3.72 10.59 14.04
N ILE A 24 -2.70 11.41 13.83
CA ILE A 24 -1.38 10.96 13.34
C ILE A 24 -0.75 9.97 14.32
N ILE A 25 -0.82 10.25 15.62
CA ILE A 25 -0.26 9.40 16.67
C ILE A 25 -1.38 8.51 17.24
N LYS A 26 -1.24 7.22 17.04
CA LYS A 26 -2.24 6.24 17.48
C LYS A 26 -2.02 5.81 18.94
N SER A 27 -3.09 5.60 19.66
CA SER A 27 -3.03 4.89 20.93
C SER A 27 -2.71 3.41 20.72
N ASN A 28 -2.26 2.72 21.75
CA ASN A 28 -2.00 1.26 21.68
C ASN A 28 -3.26 0.46 21.30
N ALA A 29 -4.45 0.92 21.71
CA ALA A 29 -5.72 0.27 21.35
C ALA A 29 -6.03 0.42 19.85
N GLU A 30 -5.76 1.57 19.25
CA GLU A 30 -5.91 1.81 17.81
C GLU A 30 -4.91 0.95 17.01
N ILE A 31 -3.64 0.92 17.43
CA ILE A 31 -2.61 0.08 16.82
C ILE A 31 -3.01 -1.40 16.87
N ALA A 32 -3.56 -1.87 17.99
CA ALA A 32 -4.02 -3.26 18.10
C ALA A 32 -5.13 -3.61 17.10
N LYS A 33 -6.06 -2.68 16.83
CA LYS A 33 -7.13 -2.87 15.82
C LYS A 33 -6.55 -2.89 14.40
N ILE A 34 -5.63 -1.96 14.09
CA ILE A 34 -4.95 -1.91 12.79
C ILE A 34 -4.11 -3.19 12.58
N ASN A 35 -3.35 -3.61 13.58
CA ASN A 35 -2.59 -4.86 13.52
C ASN A 35 -3.49 -6.09 13.29
N HIS A 36 -4.66 -6.11 13.93
CA HIS A 36 -5.62 -7.20 13.75
C HIS A 36 -6.15 -7.27 12.31
N ILE A 37 -6.54 -6.15 11.71
CA ILE A 37 -7.02 -6.15 10.31
C ILE A 37 -5.88 -6.40 9.32
N CYS A 38 -4.66 -5.92 9.57
CA CYS A 38 -3.46 -6.26 8.79
C CYS A 38 -3.20 -7.76 8.79
N LYS A 39 -3.35 -8.43 9.96
CA LYS A 39 -3.20 -9.87 10.06
C LYS A 39 -4.27 -10.62 9.27
N ILE A 40 -5.55 -10.28 9.43
CA ILE A 40 -6.66 -10.87 8.67
C ILE A 40 -6.39 -10.78 7.17
N THR A 41 -5.98 -9.61 6.71
CA THR A 41 -5.73 -9.35 5.30
C THR A 41 -4.48 -10.08 4.79
N SER A 42 -3.42 -10.15 5.60
CA SER A 42 -2.23 -10.95 5.28
C SER A 42 -2.56 -12.44 5.13
N ASP A 43 -3.33 -12.99 6.08
CA ASP A 43 -3.77 -14.39 6.03
C ASP A 43 -4.65 -14.69 4.78
N ALA A 44 -5.45 -13.71 4.34
CA ALA A 44 -6.25 -13.84 3.12
C ALA A 44 -5.38 -13.80 1.85
N TYR A 45 -4.36 -12.93 1.81
CA TYR A 45 -3.39 -12.89 0.71
C TYR A 45 -2.55 -14.18 0.62
N GLU A 46 -2.10 -14.72 1.74
CA GLU A 46 -1.39 -16.00 1.77
C GLU A 46 -2.25 -17.17 1.27
N ASN A 47 -3.57 -17.13 1.53
CA ASN A 47 -4.52 -18.14 1.07
C ASN A 47 -4.92 -17.98 -0.40
N LEU A 48 -4.78 -16.78 -0.97
CA LEU A 48 -5.28 -16.46 -2.31
C LEU A 48 -4.76 -17.38 -3.42
N PRO A 49 -3.45 -17.77 -3.48
CA PRO A 49 -2.96 -18.71 -4.49
C PRO A 49 -3.67 -20.07 -4.51
N LEU A 50 -4.28 -20.48 -3.39
CA LEU A 50 -5.06 -21.72 -3.30
C LEU A 50 -6.49 -21.56 -3.84
N LEU A 51 -6.98 -20.32 -3.94
CA LEU A 51 -8.34 -20.00 -4.34
C LEU A 51 -8.48 -19.69 -5.84
N ILE A 52 -7.38 -19.28 -6.49
CA ILE A 52 -7.41 -18.76 -7.85
C ILE A 52 -6.50 -19.57 -8.78
N LYS A 53 -6.76 -19.45 -10.08
CA LYS A 53 -5.99 -20.14 -11.13
C LYS A 53 -6.03 -19.38 -12.44
N GLU A 54 -5.17 -19.74 -13.37
CA GLU A 54 -5.26 -19.26 -14.75
C GLU A 54 -6.68 -19.45 -15.32
N GLY A 55 -7.19 -18.44 -16.02
CA GLY A 55 -8.53 -18.42 -16.59
C GLY A 55 -9.63 -17.87 -15.67
N ASP A 56 -9.37 -17.69 -14.37
CA ASP A 56 -10.30 -16.95 -13.50
C ASP A 56 -10.36 -15.48 -13.95
N SER A 57 -11.56 -14.87 -13.86
CA SER A 57 -11.70 -13.45 -14.15
C SER A 57 -11.32 -12.59 -12.94
N GLU A 58 -10.90 -11.33 -13.19
CA GLU A 58 -10.63 -10.37 -12.10
C GLU A 58 -11.84 -10.24 -11.15
N ARG A 59 -13.07 -10.28 -11.66
CA ARG A 59 -14.29 -10.27 -10.85
C ARG A 59 -14.46 -11.52 -10.00
N ASP A 60 -14.08 -12.69 -10.50
CA ASP A 60 -14.13 -13.93 -9.71
C ASP A 60 -13.08 -13.89 -8.60
N ILE A 61 -11.88 -13.39 -8.89
CA ILE A 61 -10.81 -13.20 -7.92
C ILE A 61 -11.26 -12.24 -6.82
N SER A 62 -11.78 -11.08 -7.22
CA SER A 62 -12.33 -10.08 -6.29
C SER A 62 -13.39 -10.69 -5.35
N ARG A 63 -14.31 -11.47 -5.92
CA ARG A 63 -15.35 -12.14 -5.12
C ARG A 63 -14.76 -13.14 -4.14
N LYS A 64 -13.82 -13.98 -4.58
CA LYS A 64 -13.16 -14.99 -3.73
C LYS A 64 -12.43 -14.33 -2.57
N LEU A 65 -11.61 -13.29 -2.84
CA LEU A 65 -10.86 -12.58 -1.82
C LEU A 65 -11.77 -11.86 -0.83
N ARG A 66 -12.84 -11.20 -1.31
CA ARG A 66 -13.83 -10.54 -0.44
C ARG A 66 -14.53 -11.52 0.50
N ILE A 67 -14.90 -12.70 0.00
CA ILE A 67 -15.51 -13.75 0.82
C ILE A 67 -14.51 -14.22 1.88
N ASP A 68 -13.26 -14.44 1.54
CA ASP A 68 -12.24 -14.90 2.46
C ASP A 68 -11.96 -13.86 3.55
N LEU A 69 -11.79 -12.58 3.19
CA LEU A 69 -11.60 -11.48 4.14
C LEU A 69 -12.75 -11.36 5.16
N ILE A 70 -14.00 -11.36 4.69
CA ILE A 70 -15.17 -11.30 5.58
C ILE A 70 -15.27 -12.56 6.45
N SER A 71 -14.98 -13.72 5.89
CA SER A 71 -15.01 -15.00 6.64
C SER A 71 -13.95 -15.06 7.75
N ARG A 72 -12.85 -14.31 7.59
CA ARG A 72 -11.79 -14.18 8.61
C ARG A 72 -12.07 -13.10 9.65
N GLY A 73 -13.11 -12.29 9.46
CA GLY A 73 -13.54 -11.29 10.45
C GLY A 73 -13.29 -9.83 10.07
N ALA A 74 -12.99 -9.52 8.81
CA ALA A 74 -13.04 -8.13 8.35
C ALA A 74 -14.50 -7.63 8.37
N ASP A 75 -14.71 -6.40 8.86
CA ASP A 75 -16.06 -5.80 8.93
C ASP A 75 -16.53 -5.36 7.54
N SER A 76 -15.63 -4.81 6.74
CA SER A 76 -15.91 -4.38 5.37
C SER A 76 -14.65 -4.34 4.51
N ILE A 77 -14.87 -4.27 3.19
CA ILE A 77 -13.86 -4.03 2.18
C ILE A 77 -14.21 -2.71 1.51
N SER A 78 -13.44 -1.68 1.76
CA SER A 78 -13.69 -0.33 1.23
C SER A 78 -13.13 -0.15 -0.18
N PHE A 79 -12.05 -0.85 -0.49
CA PHE A 79 -11.28 -0.72 -1.70
C PHE A 79 -10.66 -2.08 -2.05
N LEU A 80 -10.81 -2.52 -3.27
CA LEU A 80 -10.23 -3.79 -3.73
C LEU A 80 -10.03 -3.75 -5.25
N PRO A 81 -9.12 -2.93 -5.78
CA PRO A 81 -8.76 -3.03 -7.17
C PRO A 81 -7.98 -4.32 -7.41
N ILE A 82 -8.38 -5.04 -8.44
CA ILE A 82 -7.67 -6.19 -8.97
C ILE A 82 -7.36 -5.89 -10.41
N VAL A 83 -6.09 -5.86 -10.73
CA VAL A 83 -5.61 -5.57 -12.07
C VAL A 83 -4.67 -6.68 -12.50
N SER A 84 -4.92 -7.28 -13.65
CA SER A 84 -3.98 -8.21 -14.27
C SER A 84 -3.44 -7.64 -15.56
N GLY A 85 -2.15 -7.82 -15.80
CA GLY A 85 -1.49 -7.26 -16.97
C GLY A 85 -0.22 -8.00 -17.34
N GLU A 86 0.00 -8.22 -18.62
CA GLU A 86 1.20 -8.84 -19.15
C GLU A 86 2.43 -7.96 -18.86
N GLY A 87 3.30 -8.44 -17.97
CA GLY A 87 4.52 -7.77 -17.56
C GLY A 87 4.32 -6.48 -16.74
N GLY A 88 3.14 -6.26 -16.16
CA GLY A 88 2.81 -5.11 -15.32
C GLY A 88 1.45 -4.49 -15.64
N VAL A 89 1.03 -3.50 -14.86
CA VAL A 89 -0.27 -2.84 -14.99
C VAL A 89 -0.12 -1.40 -15.48
N SER A 90 -1.09 -0.92 -16.26
CA SER A 90 -1.11 0.46 -16.74
C SER A 90 -1.87 1.42 -15.81
N GLN A 91 -2.74 0.87 -14.96
CA GLN A 91 -3.51 1.60 -13.97
C GLN A 91 -3.56 0.79 -12.68
N ILE A 92 -3.15 1.39 -11.59
CA ILE A 92 -3.17 0.77 -10.26
C ILE A 92 -4.50 0.97 -9.54
N ILE A 93 -5.31 1.93 -9.98
CA ILE A 93 -6.64 2.19 -9.44
C ILE A 93 -7.67 1.94 -10.55
N CYS A 94 -8.32 0.78 -10.50
CA CYS A 94 -9.39 0.44 -11.42
C CYS A 94 -10.33 -0.63 -10.82
N GLU A 95 -11.54 -0.73 -11.37
CA GLU A 95 -12.49 -1.77 -10.99
C GLU A 95 -12.13 -3.13 -11.64
N PRO A 96 -12.33 -4.25 -10.92
CA PRO A 96 -12.18 -5.58 -11.50
C PRO A 96 -13.08 -5.79 -12.72
N THR A 97 -12.50 -6.31 -13.78
CA THR A 97 -13.19 -6.54 -15.06
C THR A 97 -13.49 -8.03 -15.31
N ASN A 98 -14.04 -8.35 -16.47
CA ASN A 98 -14.19 -9.74 -16.93
C ASN A 98 -12.91 -10.28 -17.61
N ARG A 99 -11.81 -9.52 -17.59
CA ARG A 99 -10.52 -10.00 -18.08
C ARG A 99 -10.12 -11.25 -17.29
N ARG A 100 -9.66 -12.26 -18.02
CA ARG A 100 -9.21 -13.53 -17.44
C ARG A 100 -7.70 -13.56 -17.33
N LEU A 101 -7.20 -14.13 -16.23
CA LEU A 101 -5.78 -14.39 -16.02
C LEU A 101 -5.22 -15.25 -17.14
N LYS A 102 -4.03 -14.90 -17.59
CA LYS A 102 -3.25 -15.62 -18.60
C LYS A 102 -1.82 -15.83 -18.12
N ASN A 103 -1.19 -16.87 -18.60
CA ASN A 103 0.25 -17.07 -18.40
C ASN A 103 1.03 -15.82 -18.83
N GLY A 104 1.98 -15.37 -18.01
CA GLY A 104 2.75 -14.13 -18.19
C GLY A 104 2.11 -12.88 -17.59
N ASP A 105 0.89 -12.95 -17.05
CA ASP A 105 0.28 -11.84 -16.33
C ASP A 105 0.96 -11.58 -14.97
N ILE A 106 0.95 -10.32 -14.57
CA ILE A 106 1.12 -9.90 -13.19
C ILE A 106 -0.25 -9.57 -12.62
N LEU A 107 -0.64 -10.29 -11.60
CA LEU A 107 -1.85 -10.00 -10.84
C LEU A 107 -1.47 -9.06 -9.69
N PHE A 108 -1.87 -7.80 -9.81
CA PHE A 108 -1.74 -6.78 -8.79
C PHE A 108 -3.05 -6.68 -8.02
N ILE A 109 -2.99 -6.78 -6.71
CA ILE A 109 -4.15 -6.64 -5.83
C ILE A 109 -3.78 -5.67 -4.72
N ASP A 110 -4.58 -4.62 -4.60
CA ASP A 110 -4.49 -3.65 -3.52
C ASP A 110 -5.80 -3.68 -2.72
N THR A 111 -5.75 -3.57 -1.41
CA THR A 111 -6.96 -3.67 -0.59
C THR A 111 -6.93 -2.79 0.66
N GLY A 112 -8.06 -2.10 0.86
CA GLY A 112 -8.41 -1.44 2.10
C GLY A 112 -9.53 -2.18 2.79
N SER A 113 -9.20 -2.95 3.83
CA SER A 113 -10.18 -3.65 4.68
C SER A 113 -10.29 -2.96 6.03
N THR A 114 -11.43 -3.18 6.74
CA THR A 114 -11.68 -2.53 8.03
C THR A 114 -11.99 -3.53 9.14
N TYR A 115 -11.61 -3.15 10.34
CA TYR A 115 -12.03 -3.78 11.59
C TYR A 115 -12.27 -2.69 12.65
N ASP A 116 -13.48 -2.68 13.23
CA ASP A 116 -13.91 -1.71 14.26
C ASP A 116 -13.59 -0.25 13.89
N GLY A 117 -13.83 0.09 12.60
CA GLY A 117 -13.63 1.42 12.02
C GLY A 117 -12.19 1.76 11.61
N TYR A 118 -11.21 0.88 11.83
CA TYR A 118 -9.80 1.09 11.44
C TYR A 118 -9.46 0.31 10.18
N PHE A 119 -8.60 0.92 9.34
CA PHE A 119 -8.20 0.40 8.04
C PHE A 119 -6.83 -0.28 8.09
N CYS A 120 -6.63 -1.25 7.19
CA CYS A 120 -5.33 -1.56 6.60
C CYS A 120 -5.34 -1.17 5.13
N ASP A 121 -4.17 -1.00 4.52
CA ASP A 121 -4.00 -0.66 3.12
C ASP A 121 -2.66 -1.19 2.62
N PHE A 122 -2.66 -2.27 1.83
CA PHE A 122 -1.44 -2.79 1.23
C PHE A 122 -1.70 -3.70 0.04
N ASP A 123 -0.77 -3.65 -0.91
CA ASP A 123 -0.82 -4.45 -2.12
C ASP A 123 -0.10 -5.78 -2.01
N ARG A 124 -0.44 -6.67 -2.94
CA ARG A 124 0.33 -7.88 -3.25
C ARG A 124 0.36 -8.13 -4.75
N ASN A 125 1.53 -8.56 -5.21
CA ASN A 125 1.77 -8.96 -6.59
C ASN A 125 1.98 -10.46 -6.69
N TYR A 126 1.43 -11.06 -7.75
CA TYR A 126 1.62 -12.47 -8.09
C TYR A 126 1.92 -12.59 -9.58
N SER A 127 2.79 -13.51 -9.97
CA SER A 127 2.94 -13.90 -11.36
C SER A 127 1.99 -15.05 -11.71
N ILE A 128 1.41 -15.03 -12.90
CA ILE A 128 0.66 -16.14 -13.42
C ILE A 128 1.58 -16.91 -14.34
N GLY A 129 2.08 -18.05 -13.85
CA GLY A 129 3.16 -18.76 -14.50
C GLY A 129 4.44 -17.91 -14.60
N LYS A 130 5.28 -18.22 -15.60
CA LYS A 130 6.58 -17.56 -15.78
C LYS A 130 6.44 -16.15 -16.34
N VAL A 131 7.15 -15.22 -15.74
CA VAL A 131 7.29 -13.84 -16.19
C VAL A 131 8.73 -13.54 -16.66
N SER A 132 8.94 -12.42 -17.33
CA SER A 132 10.26 -12.01 -17.82
C SER A 132 11.21 -11.60 -16.68
N ASP A 133 12.52 -11.65 -16.94
CA ASP A 133 13.55 -11.28 -15.96
C ASP A 133 13.38 -9.83 -15.51
N ILE A 134 13.00 -8.89 -16.41
CA ILE A 134 12.77 -7.50 -16.03
C ILE A 134 11.65 -7.34 -15.00
N VAL A 135 10.61 -8.16 -15.05
CA VAL A 135 9.53 -8.14 -14.05
C VAL A 135 10.03 -8.61 -12.69
N ASN A 136 10.84 -9.68 -12.67
CA ASN A 136 11.47 -10.18 -11.45
C ASN A 136 12.41 -9.13 -10.85
N ASP A 137 13.27 -8.52 -11.67
CA ASP A 137 14.22 -7.49 -11.24
C ASP A 137 13.48 -6.27 -10.65
N VAL A 138 12.39 -5.84 -11.29
CA VAL A 138 11.56 -4.70 -10.83
C VAL A 138 10.87 -5.03 -9.50
N TYR A 139 10.33 -6.22 -9.35
CA TYR A 139 9.74 -6.65 -8.10
C TYR A 139 10.78 -6.68 -6.97
N GLU A 140 11.95 -7.26 -7.22
CA GLU A 140 13.02 -7.36 -6.22
C GLU A 140 13.55 -5.98 -5.82
N ILE A 141 13.71 -5.03 -6.77
CA ILE A 141 14.19 -3.69 -6.43
C ILE A 141 13.15 -2.88 -5.64
N LEU A 142 11.86 -3.02 -5.94
CA LEU A 142 10.79 -2.43 -5.14
C LEU A 142 10.77 -3.02 -3.73
N TRP A 143 10.92 -4.34 -3.61
CA TRP A 143 11.06 -5.00 -2.31
C TRP A 143 12.24 -4.44 -1.51
N ILE A 144 13.41 -4.26 -2.14
CA ILE A 144 14.61 -3.68 -1.52
C ILE A 144 14.36 -2.22 -1.12
N ALA A 145 13.70 -1.42 -1.96
CA ALA A 145 13.37 -0.03 -1.65
C ALA A 145 12.47 0.07 -0.42
N THR A 146 11.39 -0.72 -0.37
CA THR A 146 10.49 -0.81 0.79
C THR A 146 11.25 -1.23 2.05
N GLN A 147 12.06 -2.29 1.96
CA GLN A 147 12.84 -2.78 3.11
C GLN A 147 13.83 -1.72 3.61
N SER A 148 14.49 -1.01 2.70
CA SER A 148 15.45 0.05 3.07
C SER A 148 14.79 1.21 3.83
N ALA A 149 13.55 1.55 3.51
CA ALA A 149 12.79 2.54 4.26
C ALA A 149 12.39 2.01 5.65
N ILE A 150 11.92 0.76 5.73
CA ILE A 150 11.57 0.11 7.01
C ILE A 150 12.76 0.04 7.96
N ASP A 151 13.94 -0.35 7.45
CA ASP A 151 15.16 -0.52 8.26
C ASP A 151 15.64 0.78 8.92
N VAL A 152 15.36 1.95 8.33
CA VAL A 152 15.80 3.24 8.85
C VAL A 152 14.68 4.00 9.57
N ALA A 153 13.42 3.58 9.40
CA ALA A 153 12.26 4.26 9.97
C ALA A 153 12.28 4.20 11.50
N LYS A 154 12.52 5.36 12.14
CA LYS A 154 12.54 5.55 13.59
C LYS A 154 12.28 6.99 13.93
N PRO A 155 11.94 7.33 15.20
CA PRO A 155 11.79 8.72 15.63
C PRO A 155 12.99 9.60 15.24
N GLY A 156 12.70 10.81 14.72
CA GLY A 156 13.70 11.78 14.28
C GLY A 156 14.14 11.66 12.80
N ILE A 157 13.79 10.58 12.10
CA ILE A 157 13.92 10.51 10.63
C ILE A 157 12.74 11.26 10.02
N THR A 158 12.97 12.04 8.96
CA THR A 158 11.89 12.75 8.29
C THR A 158 11.23 11.89 7.22
N LEU A 159 9.98 12.21 6.86
CA LEU A 159 9.27 11.53 5.76
C LEU A 159 9.99 11.73 4.42
N SER A 160 10.63 12.88 4.20
CA SER A 160 11.46 13.11 3.01
C SER A 160 12.74 12.26 3.01
N ASP A 161 13.29 11.89 4.18
CA ASP A 161 14.43 10.98 4.24
C ASP A 161 14.00 9.56 3.84
N LEU A 162 12.83 9.10 4.29
CA LEU A 162 12.28 7.81 3.83
C LEU A 162 12.07 7.80 2.31
N TRP A 163 11.49 8.89 1.78
CA TRP A 163 11.30 9.03 0.34
C TRP A 163 12.63 8.97 -0.41
N GLN A 164 13.64 9.72 0.04
CA GLN A 164 14.96 9.78 -0.59
C GLN A 164 15.66 8.41 -0.60
N ILE A 165 15.60 7.67 0.52
CA ILE A 165 16.19 6.34 0.63
C ILE A 165 15.59 5.37 -0.37
N MET A 166 14.27 5.40 -0.59
CA MET A 166 13.61 4.58 -1.60
C MET A 166 14.03 4.98 -3.02
N VAL A 167 14.07 6.29 -3.33
CA VAL A 167 14.54 6.79 -4.62
C VAL A 167 15.96 6.32 -4.93
N GLU A 168 16.88 6.37 -3.98
CA GLU A 168 18.27 5.91 -4.16
C GLU A 168 18.40 4.43 -4.59
N LYS A 169 17.41 3.59 -4.22
CA LYS A 169 17.35 2.21 -4.70
C LYS A 169 16.80 2.12 -6.11
N LEU A 170 15.81 2.94 -6.45
CA LEU A 170 15.07 2.89 -7.71
C LEU A 170 15.81 3.60 -8.86
N ASP A 171 16.55 4.69 -8.58
CA ASP A 171 17.23 5.54 -9.59
C ASP A 171 18.20 4.76 -10.50
N LYS A 172 18.72 3.63 -10.04
CA LYS A 172 19.60 2.78 -10.83
C LYS A 172 18.92 2.13 -12.05
N TYR A 173 17.59 2.06 -12.03
CA TYR A 173 16.78 1.33 -13.00
C TYR A 173 15.92 2.26 -13.87
N LEU A 174 15.93 3.57 -13.62
CA LEU A 174 15.03 4.52 -14.23
C LEU A 174 15.78 5.65 -14.94
N PRO A 175 15.13 6.34 -15.89
CA PRO A 175 15.72 7.51 -16.53
C PRO A 175 16.07 8.59 -15.50
N LYS A 176 17.19 9.33 -15.75
CA LYS A 176 17.70 10.37 -14.84
C LYS A 176 16.72 11.46 -14.42
N ASN A 177 15.65 11.65 -15.18
CA ASN A 177 14.63 12.67 -14.93
C ASN A 177 13.26 12.04 -14.59
N TYR A 178 13.25 10.82 -14.06
CA TYR A 178 12.02 10.17 -13.63
C TYR A 178 11.36 10.95 -12.49
N SER A 179 10.06 11.20 -12.62
CA SER A 179 9.29 11.92 -11.60
C SER A 179 8.58 10.92 -10.69
N TYR A 180 9.10 10.78 -9.49
CA TYR A 180 8.48 9.94 -8.47
C TYR A 180 7.32 10.66 -7.79
N GLY A 181 6.28 9.91 -7.47
CA GLY A 181 5.14 10.36 -6.68
C GLY A 181 5.36 10.27 -5.17
N ARG A 182 4.27 10.18 -4.46
CA ARG A 182 4.22 9.84 -3.04
C ARG A 182 4.57 8.34 -2.87
N PHE A 183 5.34 8.02 -1.84
CA PHE A 183 5.76 6.65 -1.50
C PHE A 183 5.22 6.17 -0.15
N GLY A 184 4.06 6.66 0.24
CA GLY A 184 3.37 6.24 1.45
C GLY A 184 2.53 7.33 2.09
N HIS A 185 1.72 6.94 3.04
CA HIS A 185 0.85 7.83 3.78
C HIS A 185 0.50 7.28 5.17
N GLY A 186 -0.09 8.14 6.00
CA GLY A 186 -0.72 7.70 7.24
C GLY A 186 -2.02 6.94 6.97
N MET A 187 -2.40 6.08 7.90
CA MET A 187 -3.66 5.35 7.88
C MET A 187 -4.23 5.20 9.29
N GLY A 188 -5.51 4.91 9.41
CA GLY A 188 -6.17 4.75 10.69
C GLY A 188 -7.67 4.67 10.56
N LEU A 189 -8.40 5.71 10.95
CA LEU A 189 -9.85 5.83 10.76
C LEU A 189 -10.25 6.12 9.31
N GLN A 190 -9.28 6.43 8.45
CA GLN A 190 -9.45 6.50 7.01
C GLN A 190 -8.35 5.68 6.35
N LEU A 191 -8.63 5.20 5.14
CA LEU A 191 -7.68 4.48 4.31
C LEU A 191 -6.42 5.31 4.11
N THR A 192 -6.58 6.55 3.65
CA THR A 192 -5.48 7.51 3.46
C THR A 192 -5.65 8.68 4.42
N GLU A 193 -4.67 8.89 5.28
CA GLU A 193 -4.54 10.01 6.21
C GLU A 193 -3.20 10.73 6.02
N PRO A 194 -3.08 12.00 6.46
CA PRO A 194 -1.76 12.58 6.68
C PRO A 194 -0.96 11.77 7.72
N PRO A 195 0.39 11.81 7.64
CA PRO A 195 1.20 12.53 6.65
C PRO A 195 1.42 11.74 5.36
N SER A 196 1.88 12.41 4.29
CA SER A 196 2.35 11.74 3.06
C SER A 196 3.86 11.67 3.02
N ILE A 197 4.41 10.54 2.53
CA ILE A 197 5.85 10.34 2.30
C ILE A 197 6.19 10.94 0.92
N THR A 198 6.65 12.19 0.93
CA THR A 198 7.02 12.95 -0.27
C THR A 198 8.39 13.60 -0.11
N PHE A 199 9.01 14.00 -1.23
CA PHE A 199 10.35 14.58 -1.25
C PHE A 199 10.50 15.86 -0.40
N ASP A 200 9.42 16.59 -0.17
CA ASP A 200 9.39 17.89 0.51
C ASP A 200 8.82 17.82 1.94
N ASN A 201 8.30 16.69 2.38
CA ASN A 201 7.70 16.56 3.70
C ASN A 201 8.78 16.39 4.80
N LYS A 202 9.02 17.44 5.55
CA LYS A 202 10.02 17.50 6.63
C LYS A 202 9.48 17.09 8.00
N MET A 203 8.25 16.58 8.09
CA MET A 203 7.72 16.06 9.34
C MET A 203 8.59 14.88 9.81
N GLU A 204 9.02 14.92 11.05
CA GLU A 204 9.75 13.84 11.69
C GLU A 204 8.81 12.69 12.09
N LEU A 205 9.30 11.46 11.94
CA LEU A 205 8.64 10.31 12.50
C LEU A 205 8.63 10.39 14.03
N VAL A 206 7.52 10.01 14.62
CA VAL A 206 7.38 9.84 16.08
C VAL A 206 6.74 8.49 16.39
N SER A 207 6.99 7.98 17.59
CA SER A 207 6.41 6.70 18.02
C SER A 207 4.89 6.70 17.90
N ASN A 208 4.33 5.55 17.54
CA ASN A 208 2.91 5.32 17.34
C ASN A 208 2.32 5.98 16.06
N MET A 209 3.13 6.53 15.16
CA MET A 209 2.68 6.76 13.79
C MET A 209 2.48 5.41 13.09
N VAL A 210 1.39 5.29 12.34
CA VAL A 210 1.13 4.15 11.44
C VAL A 210 1.14 4.66 10.01
N LEU A 211 1.94 4.01 9.17
CA LEU A 211 2.21 4.44 7.79
C LEU A 211 2.13 3.26 6.84
N THR A 212 1.74 3.54 5.58
CA THR A 212 2.09 2.69 4.45
C THR A 212 3.48 3.07 3.95
N ILE A 213 4.21 2.09 3.40
CA ILE A 213 5.44 2.28 2.61
C ILE A 213 5.16 1.66 1.25
N GLU A 214 4.93 2.50 0.23
CA GLU A 214 4.37 2.10 -1.06
C GLU A 214 5.13 2.64 -2.28
N PRO A 215 6.45 2.36 -2.44
CA PRO A 215 7.15 2.79 -3.63
C PRO A 215 6.55 2.14 -4.88
N SER A 216 6.42 2.94 -5.93
CA SER A 216 5.93 2.49 -7.23
C SER A 216 6.79 3.05 -8.34
N ILE A 217 6.94 2.30 -9.43
CA ILE A 217 7.65 2.74 -10.63
C ILE A 217 6.93 2.32 -11.90
N GLU A 218 6.96 3.18 -12.90
CA GLU A 218 6.68 2.81 -14.28
C GLU A 218 8.02 2.41 -14.92
N PHE A 219 8.27 1.11 -15.04
CA PHE A 219 9.55 0.57 -15.50
C PHE A 219 9.63 0.37 -17.01
N LEU A 220 8.48 0.34 -17.69
CA LEU A 220 8.29 0.41 -19.13
C LEU A 220 7.05 1.25 -19.43
N PRO A 221 6.91 1.85 -20.62
CA PRO A 221 5.74 2.64 -20.98
C PRO A 221 4.43 1.90 -20.73
N GLY A 222 3.58 2.44 -19.84
CA GLY A 222 2.32 1.83 -19.42
C GLY A 222 2.49 0.58 -18.54
N LYS A 223 3.66 0.35 -17.93
CA LYS A 223 3.92 -0.80 -17.04
C LYS A 223 4.38 -0.31 -15.68
N ILE A 224 3.47 -0.29 -14.73
CA ILE A 224 3.69 0.13 -13.35
C ILE A 224 3.72 -1.10 -12.45
N MET A 225 4.57 -1.09 -11.44
CA MET A 225 4.54 -2.01 -10.32
C MET A 225 4.62 -1.22 -9.02
N VAL A 226 3.93 -1.70 -8.01
CA VAL A 226 3.90 -1.15 -6.64
C VAL A 226 4.32 -2.26 -5.69
N HIS A 227 4.89 -1.90 -4.56
CA HIS A 227 5.13 -2.82 -3.46
C HIS A 227 4.82 -2.09 -2.15
N GLU A 228 3.92 -2.64 -1.33
CA GLU A 228 3.38 -1.93 -0.18
C GLU A 228 3.33 -2.77 1.09
N GLU A 229 3.68 -2.12 2.21
CA GLU A 229 3.59 -2.68 3.56
C GLU A 229 3.07 -1.64 4.55
N ASN A 230 2.39 -2.10 5.60
CA ASN A 230 2.01 -1.25 6.72
C ASN A 230 2.99 -1.42 7.89
N ILE A 231 3.41 -0.30 8.47
CA ILE A 231 4.31 -0.26 9.61
C ILE A 231 3.77 0.62 10.74
N VAL A 232 4.21 0.34 11.95
CA VAL A 232 4.09 1.25 13.09
C VAL A 232 5.48 1.69 13.53
N ILE A 233 5.65 2.99 13.80
CA ILE A 233 6.88 3.53 14.36
C ILE A 233 6.89 3.26 15.87
N THR A 234 7.95 2.61 16.35
CA THR A 234 8.21 2.35 17.76
C THR A 234 9.26 3.33 18.31
N GLN A 235 9.64 3.21 19.56
CA GLN A 235 10.70 4.06 20.15
C GLN A 235 12.09 3.80 19.54
N SER A 236 12.33 2.60 19.01
CA SER A 236 13.65 2.18 18.52
C SER A 236 13.73 1.90 17.03
N GLY A 237 12.62 1.91 16.31
CA GLY A 237 12.56 1.54 14.90
C GLY A 237 11.15 1.46 14.39
N ALA A 238 10.92 0.67 13.33
CA ALA A 238 9.60 0.35 12.82
C ALA A 238 9.30 -1.15 13.02
N GLU A 239 8.03 -1.46 13.23
CA GLU A 239 7.51 -2.83 13.24
C GLU A 239 6.50 -3.01 12.12
N LEU A 240 6.60 -4.13 11.40
CA LEU A 240 5.62 -4.52 10.39
C LEU A 240 4.28 -4.89 11.05
N LEU A 241 3.20 -4.35 10.53
CA LEU A 241 1.83 -4.76 10.86
C LEU A 241 1.30 -5.81 9.88
N THR A 242 1.88 -5.87 8.68
CA THR A 242 1.59 -6.85 7.63
C THR A 242 2.58 -8.01 7.67
N THR A 243 2.17 -9.20 7.20
CA THR A 243 3.12 -10.25 6.85
C THR A 243 3.91 -9.79 5.63
N ARG A 244 5.23 -9.68 5.78
CA ARG A 244 6.12 -9.18 4.72
C ARG A 244 5.97 -9.99 3.43
N ALA A 245 5.77 -9.32 2.30
CA ALA A 245 5.77 -9.97 1.00
C ALA A 245 7.09 -10.73 0.76
N PRO A 246 7.07 -11.88 0.08
CA PRO A 246 8.28 -12.62 -0.25
C PRO A 246 9.24 -11.78 -1.09
N TYR A 247 10.55 -12.01 -0.95
CA TYR A 247 11.60 -11.33 -1.75
C TYR A 247 11.46 -11.58 -3.25
N LYS A 248 10.95 -12.74 -3.63
CA LYS A 248 10.63 -13.08 -5.03
C LYS A 248 9.13 -13.09 -5.23
N ILE A 249 8.70 -12.61 -6.40
CA ILE A 249 7.28 -12.59 -6.75
C ILE A 249 6.69 -14.01 -6.68
N PRO A 250 5.60 -14.23 -5.92
CA PRO A 250 4.95 -15.53 -5.83
C PRO A 250 4.32 -15.93 -7.17
N GLU A 251 4.53 -17.19 -7.58
CA GLU A 251 3.96 -17.75 -8.81
C GLU A 251 2.67 -18.52 -8.52
N ILE A 252 1.63 -18.24 -9.30
CA ILE A 252 0.38 -18.99 -9.34
C ILE A 252 0.39 -19.85 -10.61
N LEU A 253 0.19 -21.17 -10.45
CA LEU A 253 0.23 -22.18 -11.51
C LEU A 253 -1.17 -22.44 -12.10
#